data_4830bbfbaecfe8c33fa105024254d7b3
#
_entry.id   4830bbfbaecfe8c33fa105024254d7b3
#
_cell.length_a   1.000
_cell.length_b   1.000
_cell.length_c   1.000
_cell.angle_alpha   90.00
_cell.angle_beta   90.00
_cell.angle_gamma   90.00
#
_symmetry.space_group_name_H-M   'P 1'
#
loop_
_entity.id
_entity.type
_entity.pdbx_description
1 polymer ?
#
loop_
_entity_poly.entity_id
_entity_poly.type
_entity_poly.pdbx_seq_one_letter_code
_entity_poly.pdbx_strand_id
1 'polypeptide(L)' 'MSVEKTLEKLLRGESDANIRFEELCHLLQAKGFRMRVSGSHHFFTQTGVIERINLQREGSKAKPYQVRQVRKILANYKLL' A
#
# COMPACT_ATOMS: atom_id res chain seq x y z
N MET A 1 6.04 -11.37 -9.74
CA MET A 1 5.15 -10.23 -9.62
C MET A 1 5.92 -8.94 -9.61
N SER A 2 5.38 -7.96 -10.27
CA SER A 2 6.11 -6.71 -10.49
C SER A 2 5.54 -5.60 -9.64
N VAL A 3 6.40 -4.93 -8.86
CA VAL A 3 6.05 -3.71 -8.15
C VAL A 3 5.51 -2.67 -9.14
N GLU A 4 6.06 -2.65 -10.34
CA GLU A 4 5.64 -1.70 -11.37
C GLU A 4 4.19 -1.91 -11.82
N LYS A 5 3.76 -3.17 -11.93
CA LYS A 5 2.37 -3.47 -12.28
C LYS A 5 1.42 -3.07 -11.16
N THR A 6 1.82 -3.29 -9.92
CA THR A 6 1.03 -2.85 -8.77
C THR A 6 0.91 -1.34 -8.77
N LEU A 7 1.99 -0.64 -9.04
CA LEU A 7 1.99 0.81 -9.12
C LEU A 7 1.07 1.30 -10.24
N GLU A 8 1.08 0.64 -11.39
CA GLU A 8 0.18 1.00 -12.49
C GLU A 8 -1.28 0.87 -12.08
N LYS A 9 -1.64 -0.23 -11.41
CA LYS A 9 -3.01 -0.42 -10.93
C LYS A 9 -3.39 0.68 -9.95
N LEU A 10 -2.47 1.01 -9.05
CA LEU A 10 -2.69 2.05 -8.06
C LEU A 10 -2.93 3.40 -8.74
N LEU A 11 -2.11 3.73 -9.72
CA LEU A 11 -2.20 5.01 -10.44
C LEU A 11 -3.50 5.14 -11.21
N ARG A 12 -3.98 4.05 -11.83
CA ARG A 12 -5.23 4.08 -12.57
C ARG A 12 -6.45 4.35 -11.70
N GLY A 13 -6.43 3.83 -10.47
CA GLY A 13 -7.56 3.98 -9.57
C GLY A 13 -8.80 3.18 -9.98
N GLU A 14 -8.67 2.25 -10.91
CA GLU A 14 -9.81 1.48 -11.44
C GLU A 14 -9.91 0.08 -10.85
N SER A 15 -8.87 -0.37 -10.15
CA SER A 15 -8.79 -1.76 -9.71
C SER A 15 -8.58 -1.87 -8.20
N ASP A 16 -9.14 -0.94 -7.43
CA ASP A 16 -8.90 -0.90 -5.97
C ASP A 16 -9.33 -2.19 -5.27
N ALA A 17 -10.34 -2.86 -5.77
CA ALA A 17 -10.80 -4.13 -5.21
C ALA A 17 -9.98 -5.34 -5.68
N ASN A 18 -9.03 -5.15 -6.57
CA ASN A 18 -8.27 -6.23 -7.21
C ASN A 18 -6.76 -6.14 -6.99
N ILE A 19 -6.33 -5.44 -5.97
CA ILE A 19 -4.91 -5.37 -5.62
C ILE A 19 -4.66 -6.40 -4.53
N ARG A 20 -3.71 -7.30 -4.78
CA ARG A 20 -3.35 -8.30 -3.80
C ARG A 20 -2.64 -7.65 -2.61
N PHE A 21 -2.96 -8.13 -1.42
CA PHE A 21 -2.40 -7.60 -0.18
C PHE A 21 -0.87 -7.65 -0.21
N GLU A 22 -0.30 -8.79 -0.61
CA GLU A 22 1.16 -8.95 -0.65
C GLU A 22 1.82 -8.02 -1.64
N GLU A 23 1.17 -7.79 -2.78
CA GLU A 23 1.70 -6.87 -3.78
C GLU A 23 1.74 -5.43 -3.26
N LEU A 24 0.70 -5.03 -2.54
CA LEU A 24 0.67 -3.69 -1.95
C LEU A 24 1.74 -3.53 -0.88
N CYS A 25 1.95 -4.56 -0.05
CA CYS A 25 3.02 -4.55 0.94
C CYS A 25 4.40 -4.41 0.28
N HIS A 26 4.64 -5.17 -0.79
CA HIS A 26 5.91 -5.09 -1.52
C HIS A 26 6.11 -3.72 -2.14
N LEU A 27 5.05 -3.13 -2.67
CA LEU A 27 5.14 -1.78 -3.23
C LEU A 27 5.57 -0.77 -2.18
N LEU A 28 4.94 -0.81 -1.00
CA LEU A 28 5.27 0.11 0.07
C LEU A 28 6.70 -0.05 0.54
N GLN A 29 7.17 -1.30 0.67
CA GLN A 29 8.56 -1.54 1.03
C GLN A 29 9.52 -1.05 -0.04
N ALA A 30 9.17 -1.23 -1.31
CA ALA A 30 9.97 -0.72 -2.41
C ALA A 30 10.02 0.82 -2.43
N LYS A 31 9.00 1.47 -1.90
CA LYS A 31 8.98 2.93 -1.77
C LYS A 31 9.66 3.43 -0.50
N GLY A 32 10.29 2.54 0.26
CA GLY A 32 11.08 2.92 1.42
C GLY A 32 10.38 2.82 2.76
N PHE A 33 9.18 2.27 2.80
CA PHE A 33 8.47 2.10 4.07
C PHE A 33 8.99 0.88 4.82
N ARG A 34 9.07 1.01 6.13
CA ARG A 34 9.38 -0.11 7.01
C ARG A 34 8.07 -0.78 7.42
N MET A 35 8.07 -2.09 7.39
CA MET A 35 6.89 -2.87 7.75
C MET A 35 7.04 -3.47 9.15
N ARG A 36 5.98 -3.37 9.94
CA ARG A 36 5.90 -4.01 11.25
C ARG A 36 4.55 -4.71 11.34
N VAL A 37 4.57 -5.96 11.76
CA VAL A 37 3.35 -6.76 11.86
C VAL A 37 2.96 -6.91 13.32
N SER A 38 1.68 -6.69 13.62
CA SER A 38 1.12 -6.90 14.95
C SER A 38 -0.26 -7.53 14.76
N GLY A 39 -0.37 -8.83 15.09
CA GLY A 39 -1.59 -9.59 14.84
C GLY A 39 -1.91 -9.61 13.35
N SER A 40 -3.12 -9.18 12.99
CA SER A 40 -3.54 -9.11 11.58
C SER A 40 -3.23 -7.77 10.94
N HIS A 41 -2.59 -6.85 11.67
CA HIS A 41 -2.26 -5.52 11.18
C HIS A 41 -0.84 -5.44 10.66
N HIS A 42 -0.69 -4.85 9.49
CA HIS A 42 0.63 -4.55 8.91
C HIS A 42 0.79 -3.04 8.88
N PHE A 43 1.73 -2.54 9.69
CA PHE A 43 1.99 -1.11 9.80
C PHE A 43 3.19 -0.73 8.96
N PHE A 44 3.06 0.38 8.25
CA PHE A 44 4.14 0.90 7.39
C PHE A 44 4.45 2.33 7.79
N THR A 45 5.73 2.60 8.04
CA THR A 45 6.21 3.93 8.43
C THR A 45 7.43 4.30 7.60
N GLN A 46 7.62 5.60 7.43
CA GLN A 46 8.79 6.12 6.75
C GLN A 46 9.15 7.49 7.31
N THR A 47 10.45 7.74 7.45
CA THR A 47 10.94 9.06 7.87
C THR A 47 10.50 10.10 6.84
N GLY A 48 9.89 11.18 7.30
CA GLY A 48 9.37 12.21 6.43
C GLY A 48 7.91 12.04 6.03
N VAL A 49 7.31 10.90 6.37
CA VAL A 49 5.88 10.66 6.16
C VAL A 49 5.22 10.62 7.53
N ILE A 50 4.32 11.56 7.78
CA ILE A 50 3.65 11.69 9.08
C ILE A 50 2.69 10.53 9.33
N GLU A 51 1.96 10.14 8.30
CA GLU A 51 0.94 9.09 8.42
C GLU A 51 1.58 7.72 8.59
N ARG A 52 0.97 6.92 9.45
CA ARG A 52 1.30 5.51 9.58
C ARG A 52 0.25 4.72 8.82
N ILE A 53 0.68 3.98 7.82
CA ILE A 53 -0.23 3.17 7.01
C ILE A 53 -0.50 1.87 7.75
N ASN A 54 -1.77 1.51 7.87
CA ASN A 54 -2.20 0.27 8.50
C ASN A 54 -2.99 -0.55 7.48
N LEU A 55 -2.48 -1.72 7.13
CA LEU A 55 -3.13 -2.60 6.17
C LEU A 55 -3.58 -3.89 6.84
N GLN A 56 -4.75 -4.36 6.42
CA GLN A 56 -5.29 -5.65 6.80
C GLN A 56 -5.75 -6.38 5.53
N ARG A 57 -5.63 -7.70 5.58
CA ARG A 57 -6.12 -8.53 4.47
C ARG A 57 -7.64 -8.58 4.43
N GLU A 58 -8.13 -8.74 3.21
CA GLU A 58 -9.49 -9.20 2.98
C GLU A 58 -9.36 -10.39 2.03
N GLY A 59 -9.24 -11.59 2.58
CA GLY A 59 -8.81 -12.75 1.81
C GLY A 59 -7.38 -12.56 1.33
N SER A 60 -7.14 -12.70 0.04
CA SER A 60 -5.82 -12.49 -0.55
C SER A 60 -5.60 -11.06 -1.02
N LYS A 61 -6.59 -10.18 -0.83
CA LYS A 61 -6.55 -8.82 -1.38
C LYS A 61 -6.47 -7.78 -0.30
N ALA A 62 -6.01 -6.59 -0.67
CA ALA A 62 -6.06 -5.43 0.21
C ALA A 62 -7.48 -4.85 0.20
N LYS A 63 -7.87 -4.26 1.31
CA LYS A 63 -9.19 -3.62 1.40
C LYS A 63 -9.23 -2.38 0.51
N PRO A 64 -10.27 -2.20 -0.30
CA PRO A 64 -10.32 -1.08 -1.24
C PRO A 64 -10.11 0.29 -0.62
N TYR A 65 -10.69 0.55 0.56
CA TYR A 65 -10.53 1.86 1.19
C TYR A 65 -9.09 2.10 1.64
N GLN A 66 -8.36 1.03 1.98
CA GLN A 66 -6.95 1.15 2.34
C GLN A 66 -6.08 1.40 1.10
N VAL A 67 -6.46 0.79 -0.02
CA VAL A 67 -5.79 1.06 -1.30
C VAL A 67 -5.91 2.55 -1.65
N ARG A 68 -7.10 3.11 -1.51
CA ARG A 68 -7.32 4.54 -1.76
C ARG A 68 -6.49 5.42 -0.84
N GLN A 69 -6.39 5.04 0.43
CA GLN A 69 -5.59 5.77 1.41
C GLN A 69 -4.11 5.74 1.04
N VAL A 70 -3.60 4.57 0.66
CA VAL A 70 -2.20 4.42 0.23
C VAL A 70 -1.92 5.32 -0.97
N ARG A 71 -2.79 5.29 -1.98
CA ARG A 71 -2.61 6.13 -3.16
C ARG A 71 -2.53 7.61 -2.79
N LYS A 72 -3.41 8.06 -1.92
CA LYS A 72 -3.43 9.45 -1.48
C LYS A 72 -2.14 9.84 -0.76
N ILE A 73 -1.67 8.98 0.13
CA ILE A 73 -0.45 9.24 0.89
C ILE A 73 0.76 9.28 -0.04
N LEU A 74 0.89 8.30 -0.93
CA LEU A 74 2.01 8.28 -1.87
C LEU A 74 2.00 9.50 -2.78
N ALA A 75 0.84 9.93 -3.21
CA ALA A 75 0.72 11.13 -4.05
C ALA A 75 1.13 12.39 -3.28
N ASN A 76 0.68 12.50 -2.01
CA ASN A 76 0.98 13.67 -1.19
C ASN A 76 2.47 13.85 -0.94
N TYR A 77 3.21 12.77 -0.87
CA TYR A 77 4.65 12.80 -0.62
C TYR A 77 5.48 12.56 -1.87
N LYS A 78 4.84 12.59 -3.03
CA LYS A 78 5.49 12.42 -4.34
C LYS A 78 6.29 11.12 -4.44
N LEU A 79 5.71 10.05 -3.91
CA LEU A 79 6.32 8.72 -3.94
C LEU A 79 5.76 7.82 -5.05
N LEU A 80 4.85 8.33 -5.84
CA LEU A 80 4.30 7.59 -6.99
C LEU A 80 5.23 7.66 -8.20
#